data_6a9e9cdca30c24de3752a6b1e7d29762
#
_entry.id   6a9e9cdca30c24de3752a6b1e7d29762
#
_cell.length_a   1.000
_cell.length_b   1.000
_cell.length_c   1.000
_cell.angle_alpha   90.00
_cell.angle_beta   90.00
_cell.angle_gamma   90.00
#
_symmetry.space_group_name_H-M   'P 1'
#
loop_
_entity.id
_entity.type
_entity.pdbx_description
1 polymer ?
#
loop_
_entity_poly.entity_id
_entity_poly.type
_entity_poly.pdbx_seq_one_letter_code
_entity_poly.pdbx_strand_id
1 'polypeptide(L)'
;MIEILLDPFRYDFMIRSLITAFASGAMLSLLGPFTINRNMGFMADAMAHATLPIIAVGVFLGFSISELGVPAAILIAIFLGLIIKNTNVGEDTAIGIIFSSFFALGFVLISLLNVTVNLEDLLFGQILAVNISDVYIVVSLLILVILVTVTYFKQLLFYSFDPIGAEVKGLNTTFLNYLFLILLSIAIVGSLQTVGIILVLSMLIIPAAAAKLVTETFTASIGVSVLFGTISSITGLYLSYFLNLPSGPSMSLVATTIFVIAFLSKKIRKKGSLATVTVS
;
A
#
# COMPACT_ATOMS: atom_id res chain seq x y z
N MET A 1 24.12 -23.39 8.18
CA MET A 1 22.85 -22.91 7.64
C MET A 1 22.22 -21.81 8.50
N ILE A 2 22.11 -21.98 9.81
CA ILE A 2 21.55 -20.95 10.73
C ILE A 2 22.43 -19.70 10.76
N GLU A 3 23.74 -19.83 10.72
CA GLU A 3 24.67 -18.69 10.68
C GLU A 3 24.50 -17.81 9.44
N ILE A 4 24.22 -18.40 8.27
CA ILE A 4 23.94 -17.66 7.04
C ILE A 4 22.63 -16.85 7.15
N LEU A 5 21.60 -17.43 7.81
CA LEU A 5 20.34 -16.73 8.02
C LEU A 5 20.45 -15.59 9.05
N LEU A 6 21.39 -15.68 9.98
CA LEU A 6 21.65 -14.66 11.01
C LEU A 6 22.67 -13.61 10.57
N ASP A 7 23.43 -13.86 9.51
CA ASP A 7 24.46 -12.94 9.01
C ASP A 7 23.92 -11.53 8.71
N PRO A 8 22.74 -11.35 8.08
CA PRO A 8 22.16 -10.03 7.84
C PRO A 8 21.91 -9.21 9.12
N PHE A 9 21.64 -9.85 10.26
CA PHE A 9 21.42 -9.15 11.54
C PHE A 9 22.68 -8.56 12.17
N ARG A 10 23.87 -8.83 11.64
CA ARG A 10 25.12 -8.19 12.05
C ARG A 10 25.28 -6.78 11.54
N TYR A 11 24.47 -6.38 10.55
CA TYR A 11 24.56 -5.08 9.89
C TYR A 11 23.37 -4.20 10.29
N ASP A 12 23.64 -3.01 10.84
CA ASP A 12 22.63 -2.07 11.28
C ASP A 12 21.68 -1.65 10.14
N PHE A 13 22.21 -1.48 8.93
CA PHE A 13 21.36 -1.14 7.77
C PHE A 13 20.35 -2.24 7.47
N MET A 14 20.73 -3.51 7.63
CA MET A 14 19.82 -4.63 7.34
C MET A 14 18.74 -4.77 8.41
N ILE A 15 19.04 -4.48 9.67
CA ILE A 15 18.04 -4.45 10.75
C ILE A 15 17.00 -3.35 10.47
N ARG A 16 17.45 -2.15 10.10
CA ARG A 16 16.57 -1.03 9.72
C ARG A 16 15.70 -1.40 8.52
N SER A 17 16.29 -1.99 7.50
CA SER A 17 15.60 -2.46 6.30
C SER A 17 14.54 -3.51 6.61
N LEU A 18 14.85 -4.49 7.48
CA LEU A 18 13.91 -5.53 7.90
C LEU A 18 12.71 -4.95 8.66
N ILE A 19 12.96 -4.02 9.59
CA ILE A 19 11.88 -3.35 10.34
C ILE A 19 11.00 -2.56 9.38
N THR A 20 11.60 -1.82 8.44
CA THR A 20 10.86 -1.02 7.45
C THR A 20 10.08 -1.91 6.50
N ALA A 21 10.68 -3.00 5.99
CA ALA A 21 10.01 -3.97 5.12
C ALA A 21 8.81 -4.63 5.81
N PHE A 22 9.00 -5.08 7.06
CA PHE A 22 7.93 -5.65 7.88
C PHE A 22 6.81 -4.63 8.09
N ALA A 23 7.15 -3.41 8.52
CA ALA A 23 6.16 -2.39 8.84
C ALA A 23 5.37 -1.94 7.60
N SER A 24 6.05 -1.67 6.48
CA SER A 24 5.38 -1.32 5.21
C SER A 24 4.55 -2.48 4.67
N GLY A 25 5.08 -3.70 4.67
CA GLY A 25 4.38 -4.89 4.22
C GLY A 25 3.12 -5.17 5.03
N ALA A 26 3.20 -5.10 6.37
CA ALA A 26 2.06 -5.28 7.26
C ALA A 26 1.00 -4.19 7.07
N MET A 27 1.43 -2.92 7.04
CA MET A 27 0.56 -1.75 6.92
C MET A 27 -0.24 -1.76 5.62
N LEU A 28 0.43 -1.94 4.49
CA LEU A 28 -0.20 -1.93 3.17
C LEU A 28 -1.12 -3.15 2.99
N SER A 29 -0.68 -4.34 3.42
CA SER A 29 -1.48 -5.56 3.33
C SER A 29 -2.69 -5.55 4.27
N LEU A 30 -2.67 -4.80 5.37
CA LEU A 30 -3.81 -4.58 6.26
C LEU A 30 -4.91 -3.77 5.55
N LEU A 31 -4.54 -2.74 4.80
CA LEU A 31 -5.47 -1.89 4.06
C LEU A 31 -5.91 -2.49 2.72
N GLY A 32 -5.13 -3.43 2.17
CA GLY A 32 -5.36 -4.03 0.86
C GLY A 32 -6.77 -4.62 0.65
N PRO A 33 -7.32 -5.44 1.56
CA PRO A 33 -8.67 -5.99 1.40
C PRO A 33 -9.76 -4.92 1.30
N PHE A 34 -9.66 -3.83 2.07
CA PHE A 34 -10.57 -2.68 1.97
C PHE A 34 -10.41 -1.96 0.62
N THR A 35 -9.17 -1.77 0.18
CA THR A 35 -8.83 -1.12 -1.09
C THR A 35 -9.39 -1.88 -2.27
N ILE A 36 -9.23 -3.22 -2.31
CA ILE A 36 -9.78 -4.07 -3.38
C ILE A 36 -11.32 -4.07 -3.34
N ASN A 37 -11.92 -4.10 -2.15
CA ASN A 37 -13.37 -4.12 -2.02
C ASN A 37 -14.03 -2.83 -2.50
N ARG A 38 -13.32 -1.71 -2.41
CA ARG A 38 -13.74 -0.39 -2.88
C ARG A 38 -13.31 -0.06 -4.31
N ASN A 39 -12.74 -1.01 -5.05
CA ASN A 39 -12.23 -0.82 -6.41
C ASN A 39 -11.15 0.28 -6.53
N MET A 40 -10.37 0.48 -5.47
CA MET A 40 -9.30 1.50 -5.39
C MET A 40 -7.90 0.91 -5.68
N GLY A 41 -7.81 -0.18 -6.46
CA GLY A 41 -6.54 -0.88 -6.69
C GLY A 41 -5.45 -0.03 -7.34
N PHE A 42 -5.82 1.02 -8.09
CA PHE A 42 -4.88 1.94 -8.72
C PHE A 42 -4.43 3.10 -7.81
N MET A 43 -4.93 3.16 -6.56
CA MET A 43 -4.68 4.25 -5.63
C MET A 43 -3.19 4.45 -5.30
N ALA A 44 -2.41 3.36 -5.18
CA ALA A 44 -1.00 3.45 -4.85
C ALA A 44 -0.20 4.19 -5.94
N ASP A 45 -0.43 3.84 -7.20
CA ASP A 45 0.23 4.46 -8.34
C ASP A 45 -0.22 5.92 -8.51
N ALA A 46 -1.52 6.15 -8.40
CA ALA A 46 -2.09 7.49 -8.48
C ALA A 46 -1.53 8.43 -7.40
N MET A 47 -1.43 7.98 -6.15
CA MET A 47 -0.90 8.77 -5.05
C MET A 47 0.58 9.10 -5.23
N ALA A 48 1.37 8.14 -5.71
CA ALA A 48 2.79 8.35 -5.97
C ALA A 48 3.04 9.51 -6.95
N HIS A 49 2.28 9.53 -8.02
CA HIS A 49 2.42 10.57 -9.06
C HIS A 49 1.68 11.87 -8.71
N ALA A 50 0.56 11.80 -8.01
CA ALA A 50 -0.18 12.97 -7.59
C ALA A 50 0.57 13.83 -6.54
N THR A 51 1.55 13.28 -5.84
CA THR A 51 2.40 14.05 -4.91
C THR A 51 3.40 14.98 -5.61
N LEU A 52 3.72 14.75 -6.88
CA LEU A 52 4.77 15.49 -7.60
C LEU A 52 4.62 17.01 -7.58
N PRO A 53 3.43 17.61 -7.78
CA PRO A 53 3.29 19.08 -7.72
C PRO A 53 3.68 19.66 -6.36
N ILE A 54 3.26 18.98 -5.28
CA ILE A 54 3.53 19.42 -3.91
C ILE A 54 5.01 19.26 -3.58
N ILE A 55 5.62 18.16 -4.03
CA ILE A 55 7.06 17.93 -3.90
C ILE A 55 7.83 18.99 -4.69
N ALA A 56 7.46 19.28 -5.93
CA ALA A 56 8.16 20.27 -6.76
C ALA A 56 8.16 21.68 -6.11
N VAL A 57 7.01 22.12 -5.63
CA VAL A 57 6.88 23.41 -4.94
C VAL A 57 7.64 23.40 -3.61
N GLY A 58 7.51 22.34 -2.83
CA GLY A 58 8.15 22.24 -1.53
C GLY A 58 9.68 22.20 -1.61
N VAL A 59 10.23 21.44 -2.56
CA VAL A 59 11.69 21.41 -2.80
C VAL A 59 12.20 22.78 -3.29
N PHE A 60 11.43 23.47 -4.15
CA PHE A 60 11.74 24.85 -4.55
C PHE A 60 11.78 25.82 -3.36
N LEU A 61 10.93 25.61 -2.34
CA LEU A 61 10.90 26.38 -1.11
C LEU A 61 11.97 25.95 -0.08
N GLY A 62 12.76 24.91 -0.36
CA GLY A 62 13.85 24.43 0.48
C GLY A 62 13.48 23.34 1.48
N PHE A 63 12.28 22.75 1.39
CA PHE A 63 11.87 21.61 2.20
C PHE A 63 12.44 20.29 1.66
N SER A 64 12.68 19.33 2.54
CA SER A 64 13.07 17.98 2.14
C SER A 64 11.86 17.17 1.63
N ILE A 65 12.09 16.21 0.73
CA ILE A 65 11.04 15.36 0.19
C ILE A 65 10.35 14.56 1.32
N SER A 66 11.10 14.11 2.32
CA SER A 66 10.58 13.35 3.46
C SER A 66 9.61 14.16 4.33
N GLU A 67 9.84 15.45 4.49
CA GLU A 67 8.94 16.34 5.25
C GLU A 67 7.62 16.59 4.50
N LEU A 68 7.67 16.57 3.17
CA LEU A 68 6.52 16.87 2.31
C LEU A 68 5.58 15.67 2.11
N GLY A 69 6.06 14.44 2.28
CA GLY A 69 5.32 13.25 1.93
C GLY A 69 3.95 13.14 2.60
N VAL A 70 3.92 13.16 3.94
CA VAL A 70 2.66 13.02 4.70
C VAL A 70 1.70 14.20 4.46
N PRO A 71 2.13 15.48 4.49
CA PRO A 71 1.26 16.60 4.13
C PRO A 71 0.69 16.51 2.71
N ALA A 72 1.51 16.08 1.74
CA ALA A 72 1.06 15.90 0.37
C ALA A 72 -0.01 14.81 0.28
N ALA A 73 0.20 13.67 0.94
CA ALA A 73 -0.75 12.57 0.98
C ALA A 73 -2.12 13.01 1.52
N ILE A 74 -2.13 13.77 2.63
CA ILE A 74 -3.36 14.29 3.25
C ILE A 74 -4.07 15.25 2.30
N LEU A 75 -3.35 16.18 1.69
CA LEU A 75 -3.90 17.16 0.74
C LEU A 75 -4.59 16.45 -0.45
N ILE A 76 -3.92 15.48 -1.06
CA ILE A 76 -4.46 14.73 -2.20
C ILE A 76 -5.67 13.90 -1.77
N ALA A 77 -5.62 13.27 -0.60
CA ALA A 77 -6.75 12.52 -0.06
C ALA A 77 -7.99 13.41 0.13
N ILE A 78 -7.80 14.66 0.58
CA ILE A 78 -8.87 15.64 0.71
C ILE A 78 -9.45 16.01 -0.66
N PHE A 79 -8.60 16.31 -1.66
CA PHE A 79 -9.07 16.59 -3.03
C PHE A 79 -9.83 15.41 -3.64
N LEU A 80 -9.30 14.20 -3.47
CA LEU A 80 -9.98 12.98 -3.93
C LEU A 80 -11.34 12.81 -3.25
N GLY A 81 -11.41 13.00 -1.94
CA GLY A 81 -12.65 12.92 -1.18
C GLY A 81 -13.66 14.00 -1.61
N LEU A 82 -13.21 15.21 -1.95
CA LEU A 82 -14.07 16.28 -2.49
C LEU A 82 -14.65 15.90 -3.85
N ILE A 83 -13.86 15.30 -4.75
CA ILE A 83 -14.36 14.84 -6.06
C ILE A 83 -15.42 13.75 -5.84
N ILE A 84 -15.11 12.71 -5.09
CA ILE A 84 -16.04 11.60 -4.83
C ILE A 84 -17.34 12.09 -4.20
N LYS A 85 -17.26 13.03 -3.23
CA LYS A 85 -18.43 13.53 -2.51
C LYS A 85 -19.34 14.41 -3.38
N ASN A 86 -18.74 15.26 -4.23
CA ASN A 86 -19.49 16.31 -4.96
C ASN A 86 -19.83 15.91 -6.40
N THR A 87 -19.41 14.73 -6.84
CA THR A 87 -19.69 14.21 -8.18
C THR A 87 -20.24 12.79 -8.08
N ASN A 88 -20.93 12.36 -9.11
CA ASN A 88 -21.45 10.99 -9.21
C ASN A 88 -20.48 10.05 -9.92
N VAL A 89 -19.18 10.38 -9.97
CA VAL A 89 -18.16 9.50 -10.57
C VAL A 89 -17.73 8.42 -9.60
N GLY A 90 -17.38 7.25 -10.11
CA GLY A 90 -16.85 6.15 -9.30
C GLY A 90 -15.48 6.50 -8.70
N GLU A 91 -15.10 5.77 -7.63
CA GLU A 91 -13.83 5.98 -6.91
C GLU A 91 -12.62 5.80 -7.83
N ASP A 92 -12.63 4.80 -8.71
CA ASP A 92 -11.60 4.54 -9.71
C ASP A 92 -11.45 5.67 -10.71
N THR A 93 -12.57 6.24 -11.18
CA THR A 93 -12.59 7.41 -12.09
C THR A 93 -12.04 8.65 -11.40
N ALA A 94 -12.42 8.90 -10.15
CA ALA A 94 -11.91 10.03 -9.36
C ALA A 94 -10.38 9.90 -9.13
N ILE A 95 -9.88 8.71 -8.88
CA ILE A 95 -8.46 8.41 -8.77
C ILE A 95 -7.75 8.72 -10.10
N GLY A 96 -8.31 8.30 -11.24
CA GLY A 96 -7.77 8.60 -12.57
C GLY A 96 -7.70 10.09 -12.89
N ILE A 97 -8.73 10.87 -12.49
CA ILE A 97 -8.73 12.33 -12.64
C ILE A 97 -7.61 12.98 -11.83
N ILE A 98 -7.48 12.62 -10.54
CA ILE A 98 -6.42 13.14 -9.68
C ILE A 98 -5.05 12.76 -10.23
N PHE A 99 -4.85 11.49 -10.59
CA PHE A 99 -3.61 11.03 -11.20
C PHE A 99 -3.20 11.86 -12.38
N SER A 100 -4.04 11.93 -13.42
CA SER A 100 -3.69 12.60 -14.68
C SER A 100 -3.49 14.11 -14.51
N SER A 101 -4.34 14.76 -13.70
CA SER A 101 -4.28 16.21 -13.51
C SER A 101 -3.07 16.64 -12.69
N PHE A 102 -2.82 15.96 -11.56
CA PHE A 102 -1.71 16.29 -10.69
C PHE A 102 -0.37 15.86 -11.29
N PHE A 103 -0.33 14.72 -11.99
CA PHE A 103 0.87 14.29 -12.71
C PHE A 103 1.29 15.32 -13.77
N ALA A 104 0.35 15.76 -14.60
CA ALA A 104 0.62 16.80 -15.60
C ALA A 104 1.07 18.11 -14.95
N LEU A 105 0.39 18.54 -13.88
CA LEU A 105 0.77 19.74 -13.12
C LEU A 105 2.16 19.61 -12.52
N GLY A 106 2.50 18.42 -11.98
CA GLY A 106 3.81 18.12 -11.43
C GLY A 106 4.94 18.30 -12.44
N PHE A 107 4.76 17.74 -13.64
CA PHE A 107 5.74 17.91 -14.72
C PHE A 107 5.91 19.36 -15.15
N VAL A 108 4.83 20.12 -15.27
CA VAL A 108 4.88 21.54 -15.59
C VAL A 108 5.65 22.30 -14.52
N LEU A 109 5.38 22.06 -13.23
CA LEU A 109 6.05 22.73 -12.13
C LEU A 109 7.54 22.34 -12.02
N ILE A 110 7.89 21.07 -12.16
CA ILE A 110 9.29 20.60 -12.18
C ILE A 110 10.06 21.32 -13.30
N SER A 111 9.47 21.44 -14.48
CA SER A 111 10.09 22.15 -15.62
C SER A 111 10.23 23.65 -15.39
N LEU A 112 9.19 24.31 -14.86
CA LEU A 112 9.19 25.76 -14.61
C LEU A 112 10.14 26.16 -13.47
N LEU A 113 10.20 25.37 -12.41
CA LEU A 113 10.99 25.64 -11.22
C LEU A 113 12.44 25.12 -11.32
N ASN A 114 12.78 24.41 -12.42
CA ASN A 114 14.07 23.76 -12.64
C ASN A 114 14.51 22.88 -11.45
N VAL A 115 13.55 22.15 -10.86
CA VAL A 115 13.81 21.24 -9.74
C VAL A 115 14.24 19.88 -10.28
N THR A 116 15.35 19.35 -9.77
CA THR A 116 15.80 18.00 -10.11
C THR A 116 15.16 17.00 -9.14
N VAL A 117 14.23 16.18 -9.63
CA VAL A 117 13.67 15.04 -8.90
C VAL A 117 14.20 13.77 -9.50
N ASN A 118 14.84 12.92 -8.69
CA ASN A 118 15.31 11.62 -9.14
C ASN A 118 14.14 10.63 -9.18
N LEU A 119 13.59 10.41 -10.37
CA LEU A 119 12.45 9.50 -10.58
C LEU A 119 12.81 8.03 -10.34
N GLU A 120 14.08 7.64 -10.51
CA GLU A 120 14.53 6.27 -10.27
C GLU A 120 14.45 5.92 -8.79
N ASP A 121 14.83 6.83 -7.88
CA ASP A 121 14.73 6.62 -6.45
C ASP A 121 13.27 6.47 -6.01
N LEU A 122 12.37 7.17 -6.66
CA LEU A 122 10.94 7.11 -6.38
C LEU A 122 10.31 5.78 -6.84
N LEU A 123 10.78 5.24 -7.98
CA LEU A 123 10.27 3.97 -8.54
C LEU A 123 10.76 2.74 -7.75
N PHE A 124 12.05 2.68 -7.46
CA PHE A 124 12.67 1.48 -6.88
C PHE A 124 12.79 1.56 -5.35
N GLY A 125 12.77 2.79 -4.79
CA GLY A 125 13.05 3.02 -3.38
C GLY A 125 14.49 2.67 -3.02
N GLN A 126 14.90 2.98 -1.81
CA GLN A 126 16.24 2.67 -1.30
C GLN A 126 16.16 2.00 0.08
N ILE A 127 15.42 0.88 0.17
CA ILE A 127 15.16 0.23 1.46
C ILE A 127 16.44 -0.18 2.20
N LEU A 128 17.54 -0.48 1.49
CA LEU A 128 18.84 -0.80 2.09
C LEU A 128 19.61 0.44 2.58
N ALA A 129 19.20 1.65 2.16
CA ALA A 129 19.80 2.91 2.58
C ALA A 129 18.91 3.70 3.56
N VAL A 130 17.93 3.05 4.19
CA VAL A 130 16.97 3.68 5.10
C VAL A 130 17.65 4.24 6.34
N ASN A 131 17.38 5.51 6.65
CA ASN A 131 17.83 6.16 7.85
C ASN A 131 16.96 5.78 9.06
N ILE A 132 17.48 5.99 10.26
CA ILE A 132 16.73 5.68 11.49
C ILE A 132 15.46 6.54 11.63
N SER A 133 15.46 7.77 11.14
CA SER A 133 14.29 8.64 11.09
C SER A 133 13.16 8.06 10.24
N ASP A 134 13.50 7.47 9.10
CA ASP A 134 12.52 6.85 8.21
C ASP A 134 11.88 5.61 8.85
N VAL A 135 12.68 4.82 9.58
CA VAL A 135 12.17 3.69 10.37
C VAL A 135 11.13 4.16 11.39
N TYR A 136 11.42 5.25 12.14
CA TYR A 136 10.47 5.80 13.10
C TYR A 136 9.18 6.28 12.43
N ILE A 137 9.28 6.93 11.28
CA ILE A 137 8.11 7.38 10.51
C ILE A 137 7.25 6.16 10.11
N VAL A 138 7.83 5.16 9.45
CA VAL A 138 7.07 4.02 8.95
C VAL A 138 6.46 3.19 10.08
N VAL A 139 7.19 2.98 11.19
CA VAL A 139 6.67 2.26 12.36
C VAL A 139 5.54 3.06 13.04
N SER A 140 5.68 4.37 13.17
CA SER A 140 4.62 5.22 13.74
C SER A 140 3.36 5.21 12.87
N LEU A 141 3.52 5.22 11.54
CA LEU A 141 2.40 5.08 10.60
C LEU A 141 1.73 3.71 10.69
N LEU A 142 2.49 2.62 10.83
CA LEU A 142 1.93 1.28 11.06
C LEU A 142 1.07 1.26 12.33
N ILE A 143 1.59 1.80 13.43
CA ILE A 143 0.85 1.86 14.71
C ILE A 143 -0.43 2.68 14.54
N LEU A 144 -0.36 3.85 13.89
CA LEU A 144 -1.51 4.69 13.60
C LEU A 144 -2.56 3.95 12.75
N VAL A 145 -2.13 3.29 11.67
CA VAL A 145 -3.00 2.52 10.78
C VAL A 145 -3.70 1.39 11.52
N ILE A 146 -2.97 0.63 12.33
CA ILE A 146 -3.54 -0.45 13.15
C ILE A 146 -4.56 0.13 14.12
N LEU A 147 -4.20 1.17 14.88
CA LEU A 147 -5.06 1.78 15.91
C LEU A 147 -6.37 2.29 15.29
N VAL A 148 -6.28 3.04 14.19
CA VAL A 148 -7.47 3.59 13.51
C VAL A 148 -8.31 2.47 12.89
N THR A 149 -7.68 1.50 12.22
CA THR A 149 -8.40 0.38 11.59
C THR A 149 -9.11 -0.47 12.64
N VAL A 150 -8.48 -0.77 13.79
CA VAL A 150 -9.10 -1.55 14.87
C VAL A 150 -10.24 -0.77 15.52
N THR A 151 -10.04 0.52 15.79
CA THR A 151 -11.06 1.39 16.44
C THR A 151 -12.32 1.52 15.58
N TYR A 152 -12.14 1.73 14.28
CA TYR A 152 -13.24 1.94 13.33
C TYR A 152 -13.57 0.70 12.50
N PHE A 153 -13.07 -0.49 12.90
CA PHE A 153 -13.16 -1.72 12.11
C PHE A 153 -14.58 -2.02 11.61
N LYS A 154 -15.55 -2.06 12.51
CA LYS A 154 -16.96 -2.39 12.19
C LYS A 154 -17.58 -1.36 11.25
N GLN A 155 -17.30 -0.08 11.47
CA GLN A 155 -17.81 1.01 10.66
C GLN A 155 -17.18 1.00 9.25
N LEU A 156 -15.85 0.84 9.16
CA LEU A 156 -15.13 0.74 7.88
C LEU A 156 -15.56 -0.51 7.11
N LEU A 157 -15.72 -1.64 7.80
CA LEU A 157 -16.20 -2.87 7.20
C LEU A 157 -17.59 -2.68 6.58
N PHE A 158 -18.54 -2.17 7.35
CA PHE A 158 -19.90 -1.97 6.88
C PHE A 158 -19.96 -0.97 5.73
N TYR A 159 -19.28 0.17 5.88
CA TYR A 159 -19.19 1.19 4.84
C TYR A 159 -18.54 0.67 3.53
N SER A 160 -17.53 -0.21 3.62
CA SER A 160 -16.87 -0.77 2.43
C SER A 160 -17.76 -1.71 1.60
N PHE A 161 -18.76 -2.34 2.23
CA PHE A 161 -19.68 -3.26 1.56
C PHE A 161 -20.98 -2.60 1.13
N ASP A 162 -21.53 -1.74 1.95
CA ASP A 162 -22.82 -1.09 1.74
C ASP A 162 -22.79 0.36 2.25
N PRO A 163 -22.28 1.31 1.46
CA PRO A 163 -22.25 2.72 1.81
C PRO A 163 -23.65 3.29 2.08
N ILE A 164 -24.66 2.86 1.28
CA ILE A 164 -26.05 3.35 1.42
C ILE A 164 -26.67 2.84 2.71
N GLY A 165 -26.53 1.54 3.00
CA GLY A 165 -27.01 0.96 4.25
C GLY A 165 -26.30 1.53 5.49
N ALA A 166 -25.02 1.92 5.36
CA ALA A 166 -24.29 2.59 6.43
C ALA A 166 -24.90 3.97 6.74
N GLU A 167 -25.27 4.74 5.71
CA GLU A 167 -25.93 6.04 5.86
C GLU A 167 -27.33 5.91 6.50
N VAL A 168 -28.12 4.93 6.04
CA VAL A 168 -29.46 4.65 6.60
C VAL A 168 -29.37 4.27 8.09
N LYS A 169 -28.29 3.59 8.51
CA LYS A 169 -28.03 3.29 9.93
C LYS A 169 -27.48 4.47 10.74
N GLY A 170 -27.37 5.66 10.15
CA GLY A 170 -26.91 6.87 10.81
C GLY A 170 -25.39 6.97 10.98
N LEU A 171 -24.61 6.17 10.27
CA LEU A 171 -23.15 6.34 10.23
C LEU A 171 -22.78 7.55 9.39
N ASN A 172 -21.81 8.33 9.84
CA ASN A 172 -21.27 9.43 9.07
C ASN A 172 -20.36 8.90 7.93
N THR A 173 -20.98 8.58 6.79
CA THR A 173 -20.28 8.01 5.62
C THR A 173 -19.25 8.96 5.05
N THR A 174 -19.49 10.27 5.10
CA THR A 174 -18.51 11.29 4.71
C THR A 174 -17.25 11.20 5.58
N PHE A 175 -17.40 11.12 6.90
CA PHE A 175 -16.25 10.96 7.80
C PHE A 175 -15.49 9.66 7.53
N LEU A 176 -16.19 8.53 7.38
CA LEU A 176 -15.56 7.23 7.12
C LEU A 176 -14.82 7.21 5.78
N ASN A 177 -15.36 7.89 4.76
CA ASN A 177 -14.69 8.04 3.47
C ASN A 177 -13.37 8.80 3.61
N TYR A 178 -13.39 10.00 4.19
CA TYR A 178 -12.17 10.78 4.38
C TYR A 178 -11.17 10.08 5.30
N LEU A 179 -11.64 9.44 6.37
CA LEU A 179 -10.80 8.66 7.28
C LEU A 179 -10.03 7.58 6.52
N PHE A 180 -10.73 6.80 5.68
CA PHE A 180 -10.11 5.74 4.90
C PHE A 180 -9.15 6.28 3.83
N LEU A 181 -9.57 7.33 3.09
CA LEU A 181 -8.73 7.95 2.07
C LEU A 181 -7.44 8.53 2.65
N ILE A 182 -7.53 9.25 3.77
CA ILE A 182 -6.34 9.81 4.44
C ILE A 182 -5.45 8.68 4.96
N LEU A 183 -6.04 7.68 5.62
CA LEU A 183 -5.28 6.55 6.15
C LEU A 183 -4.54 5.78 5.06
N LEU A 184 -5.21 5.51 3.95
CA LEU A 184 -4.62 4.83 2.79
C LEU A 184 -3.52 5.69 2.15
N SER A 185 -3.77 6.98 1.98
CA SER A 185 -2.81 7.90 1.34
C SER A 185 -1.53 8.07 2.16
N ILE A 186 -1.64 8.25 3.48
CA ILE A 186 -0.45 8.35 4.34
C ILE A 186 0.33 7.04 4.41
N ALA A 187 -0.36 5.88 4.38
CA ALA A 187 0.29 4.58 4.32
C ALA A 187 1.06 4.38 3.01
N ILE A 188 0.46 4.75 1.88
CA ILE A 188 1.09 4.68 0.55
C ILE A 188 2.30 5.60 0.50
N VAL A 189 2.11 6.90 0.72
CA VAL A 189 3.16 7.91 0.52
C VAL A 189 4.26 7.80 1.59
N GLY A 190 3.90 7.46 2.82
CA GLY A 190 4.87 7.22 3.89
C GLY A 190 5.76 6.00 3.65
N SER A 191 5.24 4.97 2.96
CA SER A 191 6.05 3.81 2.54
C SER A 191 6.84 4.07 1.27
N LEU A 192 6.32 4.90 0.36
CA LEU A 192 6.87 5.13 -0.97
C LEU A 192 8.32 5.58 -0.95
N GLN A 193 8.67 6.51 -0.06
CA GLN A 193 10.01 7.06 0.05
C GLN A 193 11.07 6.04 0.45
N THR A 194 10.66 5.02 1.22
CA THR A 194 11.59 3.99 1.72
C THR A 194 11.64 2.76 0.83
N VAL A 195 10.49 2.31 0.33
CA VAL A 195 10.38 1.01 -0.36
C VAL A 195 10.08 1.11 -1.86
N GLY A 196 9.72 2.30 -2.35
CA GLY A 196 9.41 2.57 -3.76
C GLY A 196 8.01 2.14 -4.21
N ILE A 197 7.58 2.66 -5.38
CA ILE A 197 6.22 2.47 -5.92
C ILE A 197 5.93 0.99 -6.18
N ILE A 198 6.87 0.26 -6.78
CA ILE A 198 6.68 -1.15 -7.17
C ILE A 198 6.31 -2.00 -5.96
N LEU A 199 7.00 -1.82 -4.84
CA LEU A 199 6.69 -2.56 -3.63
C LEU A 199 5.38 -2.11 -2.99
N VAL A 200 5.13 -0.80 -2.90
CA VAL A 200 3.89 -0.25 -2.31
C VAL A 200 2.67 -0.79 -3.05
N LEU A 201 2.66 -0.71 -4.38
CA LEU A 201 1.57 -1.23 -5.22
C LEU A 201 1.38 -2.73 -5.02
N SER A 202 2.48 -3.49 -5.03
CA SER A 202 2.46 -4.94 -4.89
C SER A 202 1.95 -5.38 -3.52
N MET A 203 2.42 -4.76 -2.42
CA MET A 203 2.03 -5.13 -1.06
C MET A 203 0.60 -4.71 -0.72
N LEU A 204 0.08 -3.68 -1.35
CA LEU A 204 -1.31 -3.26 -1.19
C LEU A 204 -2.28 -4.25 -1.84
N ILE A 205 -1.96 -4.74 -3.06
CA ILE A 205 -2.92 -5.48 -3.88
C ILE A 205 -2.69 -6.99 -3.80
N ILE A 206 -1.46 -7.47 -4.03
CA ILE A 206 -1.21 -8.89 -4.28
C ILE A 206 -1.51 -9.76 -3.04
N PRO A 207 -1.05 -9.44 -1.82
CA PRO A 207 -1.37 -10.22 -0.63
C PRO A 207 -2.87 -10.27 -0.33
N ALA A 208 -3.56 -9.14 -0.53
CA ALA A 208 -5.01 -9.05 -0.33
C ALA A 208 -5.79 -9.87 -1.37
N ALA A 209 -5.38 -9.83 -2.63
CA ALA A 209 -5.96 -10.67 -3.68
C ALA A 209 -5.71 -12.16 -3.43
N ALA A 210 -4.50 -12.54 -2.99
CA ALA A 210 -4.17 -13.91 -2.62
C ALA A 210 -5.01 -14.40 -1.42
N ALA A 211 -5.15 -13.57 -0.38
CA ALA A 211 -5.97 -13.86 0.79
C ALA A 211 -7.44 -14.11 0.43
N LYS A 212 -8.02 -13.29 -0.46
CA LYS A 212 -9.39 -13.45 -0.96
C LYS A 212 -9.63 -14.78 -1.70
N LEU A 213 -8.58 -15.40 -2.22
CA LEU A 213 -8.68 -16.70 -2.89
C LEU A 213 -8.80 -17.87 -1.91
N VAL A 214 -8.22 -17.76 -0.72
CA VAL A 214 -8.06 -18.85 0.25
C VAL A 214 -8.94 -18.71 1.49
N THR A 215 -9.57 -17.55 1.69
CA THR A 215 -10.45 -17.26 2.83
C THR A 215 -11.90 -17.09 2.40
N GLU A 216 -12.83 -17.38 3.32
CA GLU A 216 -14.28 -17.26 3.09
C GLU A 216 -14.85 -15.97 3.71
N THR A 217 -14.22 -15.45 4.77
CA THR A 217 -14.68 -14.26 5.47
C THR A 217 -13.72 -13.09 5.26
N PHE A 218 -14.27 -11.87 5.24
CA PHE A 218 -13.47 -10.67 5.05
C PHE A 218 -12.45 -10.46 6.19
N THR A 219 -12.85 -10.76 7.43
CA THR A 219 -11.94 -10.65 8.59
C THR A 219 -10.76 -11.60 8.48
N ALA A 220 -11.01 -12.86 8.07
CA ALA A 220 -9.92 -13.81 7.81
C ALA A 220 -9.04 -13.34 6.65
N SER A 221 -9.64 -12.74 5.62
CA SER A 221 -8.89 -12.19 4.48
C SER A 221 -7.90 -11.10 4.90
N ILE A 222 -8.26 -10.25 5.87
CA ILE A 222 -7.33 -9.23 6.40
C ILE A 222 -6.15 -9.90 7.11
N GLY A 223 -6.39 -10.84 8.03
CA GLY A 223 -5.32 -11.53 8.75
C GLY A 223 -4.37 -12.29 7.83
N VAL A 224 -4.92 -13.03 6.85
CA VAL A 224 -4.12 -13.76 5.85
C VAL A 224 -3.39 -12.81 4.91
N SER A 225 -3.99 -11.67 4.55
CA SER A 225 -3.33 -10.64 3.75
C SER A 225 -2.09 -10.09 4.46
N VAL A 226 -2.21 -9.72 5.74
CA VAL A 226 -1.08 -9.25 6.56
C VAL A 226 0.00 -10.32 6.66
N LEU A 227 -0.38 -11.58 6.88
CA LEU A 227 0.57 -12.70 6.91
C LEU A 227 1.32 -12.84 5.59
N PHE A 228 0.62 -12.83 4.46
CA PHE A 228 1.23 -12.94 3.14
C PHE A 228 2.12 -11.74 2.82
N GLY A 229 1.69 -10.52 3.16
CA GLY A 229 2.48 -9.31 2.95
C GLY A 229 3.77 -9.30 3.77
N THR A 230 3.68 -9.66 5.06
CA THR A 230 4.87 -9.73 5.93
C THR A 230 5.84 -10.83 5.50
N ILE A 231 5.36 -12.01 5.12
CA ILE A 231 6.20 -13.07 4.57
C ILE A 231 6.88 -12.59 3.29
N SER A 232 6.12 -11.98 2.37
CA SER A 232 6.66 -11.50 1.09
C SER A 232 7.74 -10.43 1.28
N SER A 233 7.50 -9.46 2.17
CA SER A 233 8.45 -8.38 2.41
C SER A 233 9.75 -8.89 3.06
N ILE A 234 9.66 -9.76 4.07
CA ILE A 234 10.84 -10.31 4.74
C ILE A 234 11.62 -11.24 3.80
N THR A 235 10.94 -12.24 3.21
CA THR A 235 11.63 -13.21 2.35
C THR A 235 12.20 -12.56 1.09
N GLY A 236 11.46 -11.61 0.49
CA GLY A 236 11.92 -10.87 -0.67
C GLY A 236 13.14 -10.00 -0.37
N LEU A 237 13.21 -9.37 0.82
CA LEU A 237 14.39 -8.63 1.27
C LEU A 237 15.61 -9.54 1.43
N TYR A 238 15.41 -10.72 2.05
CA TYR A 238 16.49 -11.72 2.17
C TYR A 238 16.98 -12.18 0.80
N LEU A 239 16.09 -12.49 -0.13
CA LEU A 239 16.47 -12.86 -1.49
C LEU A 239 17.24 -11.74 -2.21
N SER A 240 16.80 -10.49 -2.04
CA SER A 240 17.51 -9.32 -2.56
C SER A 240 18.94 -9.23 -2.04
N TYR A 241 19.13 -9.41 -0.73
CA TYR A 241 20.45 -9.35 -0.09
C TYR A 241 21.40 -10.44 -0.60
N PHE A 242 20.95 -11.71 -0.66
CA PHE A 242 21.80 -12.82 -1.07
C PHE A 242 22.05 -12.90 -2.57
N LEU A 243 21.10 -12.46 -3.39
CA LEU A 243 21.19 -12.55 -4.85
C LEU A 243 21.62 -11.23 -5.50
N ASN A 244 21.89 -10.17 -4.71
CA ASN A 244 22.21 -8.82 -5.20
C ASN A 244 21.17 -8.29 -6.20
N LEU A 245 19.86 -8.49 -5.89
CA LEU A 245 18.76 -8.02 -6.72
C LEU A 245 18.13 -6.74 -6.13
N PRO A 246 17.44 -5.92 -6.96
CA PRO A 246 16.65 -4.80 -6.44
C PRO A 246 15.61 -5.28 -5.44
N SER A 247 15.55 -4.64 -4.25
CA SER A 247 14.73 -5.11 -3.12
C SER A 247 13.23 -5.05 -3.39
N GLY A 248 12.72 -3.92 -3.90
CA GLY A 248 11.30 -3.75 -4.23
C GLY A 248 10.77 -4.82 -5.19
N PRO A 249 11.37 -4.98 -6.37
CA PRO A 249 11.02 -6.06 -7.31
C PRO A 249 11.12 -7.46 -6.72
N SER A 250 12.14 -7.76 -5.91
CA SER A 250 12.30 -9.08 -5.27
C SER A 250 11.14 -9.42 -4.34
N MET A 251 10.73 -8.47 -3.49
CA MET A 251 9.59 -8.63 -2.60
C MET A 251 8.27 -8.78 -3.37
N SER A 252 8.11 -8.02 -4.46
CA SER A 252 6.95 -8.09 -5.35
C SER A 252 6.83 -9.46 -6.02
N LEU A 253 7.95 -10.04 -6.47
CA LEU A 253 7.98 -11.38 -7.07
C LEU A 253 7.62 -12.46 -6.06
N VAL A 254 8.07 -12.34 -4.80
CA VAL A 254 7.66 -13.28 -3.74
C VAL A 254 6.16 -13.19 -3.48
N ALA A 255 5.61 -11.97 -3.38
CA ALA A 255 4.16 -11.78 -3.22
C ALA A 255 3.38 -12.39 -4.40
N THR A 256 3.85 -12.18 -5.63
CA THR A 256 3.26 -12.78 -6.85
C THR A 256 3.33 -14.31 -6.81
N THR A 257 4.42 -14.89 -6.34
CA THR A 257 4.56 -16.34 -6.18
C THR A 257 3.53 -16.89 -5.19
N ILE A 258 3.34 -16.22 -4.04
CA ILE A 258 2.31 -16.57 -3.06
C ILE A 258 0.91 -16.50 -3.69
N PHE A 259 0.63 -15.45 -4.48
CA PHE A 259 -0.64 -15.32 -5.19
C PHE A 259 -0.88 -16.49 -6.17
N VAL A 260 0.14 -16.85 -6.96
CA VAL A 260 0.04 -17.99 -7.91
C VAL A 260 -0.23 -19.29 -7.17
N ILE A 261 0.44 -19.55 -6.05
CA ILE A 261 0.21 -20.74 -5.21
C ILE A 261 -1.24 -20.74 -4.68
N ALA A 262 -1.73 -19.61 -4.16
CA ALA A 262 -3.10 -19.45 -3.68
C ALA A 262 -4.11 -19.69 -4.80
N PHE A 263 -3.87 -19.19 -6.00
CA PHE A 263 -4.71 -19.37 -7.18
C PHE A 263 -4.79 -20.86 -7.60
N LEU A 264 -3.65 -21.55 -7.67
CA LEU A 264 -3.59 -22.96 -8.02
C LEU A 264 -4.29 -23.84 -6.97
N SER A 265 -4.09 -23.56 -5.69
CA SER A 265 -4.75 -24.27 -4.59
C SER A 265 -6.28 -24.17 -4.65
N LYS A 266 -6.82 -22.96 -4.95
CA LYS A 266 -8.26 -22.76 -5.15
C LYS A 266 -8.80 -23.59 -6.33
N LYS A 267 -8.06 -23.65 -7.44
CA LYS A 267 -8.45 -24.41 -8.64
C LYS A 267 -8.53 -25.91 -8.36
N ILE A 268 -7.59 -26.44 -7.56
CA ILE A 268 -7.57 -27.87 -7.18
C ILE A 268 -8.75 -28.19 -6.26
N ARG A 269 -9.03 -27.36 -5.24
CA ARG A 269 -10.17 -27.53 -4.33
C ARG A 269 -11.51 -27.56 -5.09
N LYS A 270 -11.69 -26.66 -6.08
CA LYS A 270 -12.91 -26.61 -6.89
C LYS A 270 -13.11 -27.87 -7.75
N LYS A 271 -12.03 -28.45 -8.31
CA LYS A 271 -12.12 -29.72 -9.06
C LYS A 271 -12.47 -30.91 -8.17
N GLY A 272 -11.91 -30.97 -6.95
CA GLY A 272 -12.24 -32.05 -5.99
C GLY A 272 -13.70 -32.00 -5.56
N SER A 273 -14.28 -30.83 -5.34
CA SER A 273 -15.70 -30.66 -4.98
C SER A 273 -16.66 -31.10 -6.11
N LEU A 274 -16.30 -30.85 -7.37
CA LEU A 274 -17.12 -31.27 -8.52
C LEU A 274 -17.07 -32.82 -8.74
N ALA A 275 -15.92 -33.44 -8.44
CA ALA A 275 -15.78 -34.89 -8.58
C ALA A 275 -16.58 -35.68 -7.51
N THR A 276 -16.77 -35.10 -6.32
CA THR A 276 -17.59 -35.74 -5.25
C THR A 276 -19.10 -35.62 -5.49
N VAL A 277 -19.57 -34.62 -6.22
CA VAL A 277 -21.00 -34.42 -6.54
C VAL A 277 -21.47 -35.34 -7.70
N THR A 278 -20.56 -35.79 -8.57
CA THR A 278 -20.88 -36.68 -9.70
C THR A 278 -20.85 -38.14 -9.33
N VAL A 279 -20.49 -38.53 -8.10
CA VAL A 279 -20.42 -39.94 -7.63
C VAL A 279 -21.53 -40.26 -6.60
N SER A 280 -22.34 -39.26 -6.22
CA SER A 280 -23.54 -39.42 -5.39
C SER A 280 -24.81 -39.39 -6.25
#